data_9042a2874ab905abb8abaab215724843
#
_entry.id   9042a2874ab905abb8abaab215724843
#
_cell.length_a   1.000
_cell.length_b   1.000
_cell.length_c   1.000
_cell.angle_alpha   90.00
_cell.angle_beta   90.00
_cell.angle_gamma   90.00
#
_symmetry.space_group_name_H-M   'P 1'
#
loop_
_entity.id
_entity.type
_entity.pdbx_description
1 polymer ?
#
loop_
_entity_poly.entity_id
_entity_poly.type
_entity_poly.pdbx_seq_one_letter_code
_entity_poly.pdbx_strand_id
1 'polypeptide(L)'
;NTTESEALPEYKQMIIESSASDVIYTAAISGVPANFLRPSLEQMGITEEMWKKTVDVNFGNELIANDEVKAWKTIWSAGQGITKIGDSPKTSILIARLRKEFKIAIETQSKLLAQFNLD
;
A
#
# COMPACT_ATOMS: atom_id res chain seq x y z
N ASN A 1 -8.43 4.13 -3.05
CA ASN A 1 -9.21 4.53 -1.86
C ASN A 1 -10.36 5.45 -2.29
N THR A 2 -11.58 4.95 -2.28
CA THR A 2 -12.78 5.70 -2.70
C THR A 2 -13.95 5.43 -1.75
N THR A 3 -14.95 6.32 -1.75
CA THR A 3 -16.14 6.14 -0.92
C THR A 3 -16.97 4.93 -1.34
N GLU A 4 -16.97 4.58 -2.63
CA GLU A 4 -17.73 3.45 -3.19
C GLU A 4 -17.06 2.09 -2.97
N SER A 5 -15.78 2.08 -2.57
CA SER A 5 -15.09 0.83 -2.22
C SER A 5 -15.73 0.21 -0.99
N GLU A 6 -15.96 -1.10 -1.01
CA GLU A 6 -16.48 -1.87 0.13
C GLU A 6 -15.41 -2.22 1.18
N ALA A 7 -14.17 -1.70 1.01
CA ALA A 7 -13.13 -1.85 2.02
C ALA A 7 -13.57 -1.22 3.36
N LEU A 8 -13.14 -1.84 4.45
CA LEU A 8 -13.47 -1.38 5.80
C LEU A 8 -13.07 0.08 6.02
N PRO A 9 -13.89 0.88 6.72
CA PRO A 9 -13.57 2.28 7.02
C PRO A 9 -12.23 2.44 7.72
N GLU A 10 -11.90 1.55 8.63
CA GLU A 10 -10.65 1.53 9.38
C GLU A 10 -9.44 1.32 8.45
N TYR A 11 -9.56 0.45 7.45
CA TYR A 11 -8.53 0.27 6.44
C TYR A 11 -8.36 1.52 5.57
N LYS A 12 -9.47 2.13 5.13
CA LYS A 12 -9.43 3.38 4.36
C LYS A 12 -8.74 4.49 5.13
N GLN A 13 -9.01 4.60 6.43
CA GLN A 13 -8.40 5.60 7.30
C GLN A 13 -6.91 5.31 7.49
N MET A 14 -6.53 4.07 7.77
CA MET A 14 -5.14 3.68 7.89
C MET A 14 -4.34 3.99 6.61
N ILE A 15 -4.92 3.78 5.42
CA ILE A 15 -4.31 4.16 4.15
C ILE A 15 -4.02 5.68 4.09
N ILE A 16 -4.94 6.52 4.56
CA ILE A 16 -4.80 7.97 4.54
C ILE A 16 -3.72 8.45 5.52
N GLU A 17 -3.63 7.81 6.68
CA GLU A 17 -2.72 8.17 7.77
C GLU A 17 -1.30 7.61 7.59
N SER A 18 -1.11 6.65 6.68
CA SER A 18 0.16 5.98 6.46
C SER A 18 0.95 6.60 5.30
N SER A 19 2.25 6.32 5.31
CA SER A 19 3.20 6.73 4.28
C SER A 19 4.01 5.53 3.77
N ALA A 20 4.86 5.73 2.77
CA ALA A 20 5.76 4.68 2.27
C ALA A 20 6.69 4.11 3.35
N SER A 21 7.04 4.90 4.38
CA SER A 21 7.86 4.45 5.51
C SER A 21 7.12 3.48 6.46
N ASP A 22 5.80 3.39 6.34
CA ASP A 22 4.96 2.46 7.09
C ASP A 22 4.74 1.12 6.37
N VAL A 23 5.28 0.99 5.15
CA VAL A 23 5.22 -0.26 4.39
C VAL A 23 6.41 -1.15 4.77
N ILE A 24 6.12 -2.26 5.43
CA ILE A 24 7.08 -3.27 5.86
C ILE A 24 7.06 -4.43 4.88
N TYR A 25 8.21 -4.70 4.24
CA TYR A 25 8.39 -5.86 3.36
C TYR A 25 9.00 -7.01 4.16
N THR A 26 8.26 -8.10 4.34
CA THR A 26 8.70 -9.25 5.13
C THR A 26 8.02 -10.55 4.71
N ALA A 27 8.73 -11.67 4.92
CA ALA A 27 8.18 -13.02 4.83
C ALA A 27 7.73 -13.56 6.20
N ALA A 28 8.08 -12.87 7.29
CA ALA A 28 7.89 -13.39 8.65
C ALA A 28 6.42 -13.54 9.07
N ILE A 29 5.50 -12.91 8.33
CA ILE A 29 4.07 -12.92 8.67
C ILE A 29 3.33 -14.06 7.94
N SER A 30 3.65 -14.27 6.67
CA SER A 30 2.91 -15.17 5.79
C SER A 30 3.75 -16.32 5.22
N GLY A 31 5.03 -16.40 5.58
CA GLY A 31 5.97 -17.33 4.96
C GLY A 31 6.38 -16.94 3.53
N VAL A 32 5.71 -15.97 2.93
CA VAL A 32 5.99 -15.45 1.58
C VAL A 32 6.26 -13.94 1.68
N PRO A 33 7.30 -13.41 0.99
CA PRO A 33 7.58 -11.98 1.01
C PRO A 33 6.40 -11.15 0.52
N ALA A 34 5.92 -10.24 1.35
CA ALA A 34 4.81 -9.34 1.03
C ALA A 34 4.97 -8.00 1.76
N ASN A 35 4.24 -7.00 1.28
CA ASN A 35 4.17 -5.70 1.92
C ASN A 35 3.02 -5.67 2.92
N PHE A 36 3.30 -5.19 4.12
CA PHE A 36 2.31 -5.01 5.19
C PHE A 36 2.36 -3.59 5.72
N LEU A 37 1.22 -3.09 6.20
CA LEU A 37 1.16 -1.81 6.91
C LEU A 37 1.61 -2.00 8.36
N ARG A 38 2.64 -1.27 8.79
CA ARG A 38 3.17 -1.29 10.16
C ARG A 38 2.07 -1.08 11.21
N PRO A 39 1.21 -0.04 11.09
CA PRO A 39 0.14 0.15 12.07
C PRO A 39 -0.78 -1.07 12.19
N SER A 40 -1.03 -1.78 11.09
CA SER A 40 -1.84 -3.00 11.09
C SER A 40 -1.15 -4.15 11.84
N LEU A 41 0.18 -4.29 11.67
CA LEU A 41 0.96 -5.29 12.40
C LEU A 41 0.98 -4.99 13.90
N GLU A 42 1.21 -3.73 14.28
CA GLU A 42 1.26 -3.27 15.66
C GLU A 42 -0.09 -3.46 16.38
N GLN A 43 -1.21 -3.19 15.72
CA GLN A 43 -2.56 -3.46 16.24
C GLN A 43 -2.79 -4.93 16.56
N MET A 44 -2.10 -5.83 15.84
CA MET A 44 -2.16 -7.27 16.08
C MET A 44 -1.10 -7.77 17.08
N GLY A 45 -0.37 -6.84 17.71
CA GLY A 45 0.69 -7.18 18.67
C GLY A 45 1.97 -7.72 18.04
N ILE A 46 2.13 -7.58 16.72
CA ILE A 46 3.34 -8.00 16.01
C ILE A 46 4.38 -6.90 16.12
N THR A 47 5.48 -7.20 16.77
CA THR A 47 6.56 -6.25 17.05
C THR A 47 7.60 -6.19 15.94
N GLU A 48 8.44 -5.16 15.99
CA GLU A 48 9.55 -5.00 15.06
C GLU A 48 10.51 -6.19 15.02
N GLU A 49 10.79 -6.78 16.17
CA GLU A 49 11.61 -7.98 16.27
C GLU A 49 11.00 -9.17 15.53
N MET A 50 9.67 -9.27 15.55
CA MET A 50 8.95 -10.36 14.89
C MET A 50 8.97 -10.23 13.38
N TRP A 51 8.72 -9.06 12.80
CA TRP A 51 8.74 -8.90 11.34
C TRP A 51 10.14 -8.77 10.73
N LYS A 52 11.17 -8.46 11.53
CA LYS A 52 12.59 -8.49 11.10
C LYS A 52 13.20 -9.89 11.14
N LYS A 53 12.51 -10.86 11.71
CA LYS A 53 13.00 -12.22 11.77
C LYS A 53 13.19 -12.83 10.39
N THR A 54 14.37 -13.36 10.13
CA THR A 54 14.65 -14.09 8.89
C THR A 54 13.85 -15.40 8.88
N VAL A 55 13.13 -15.64 7.81
CA VAL A 55 12.37 -16.87 7.57
C VAL A 55 12.86 -17.49 6.27
N ASP A 56 13.15 -18.79 6.30
CA ASP A 56 13.43 -19.54 5.09
C ASP A 56 12.14 -19.63 4.26
N VAL A 57 12.17 -19.00 3.08
CA VAL A 57 11.01 -18.96 2.19
C VAL A 57 10.88 -20.31 1.51
N ASN A 58 9.84 -21.05 1.84
CA ASN A 58 9.55 -22.33 1.24
C ASN A 58 8.25 -22.28 0.44
N PHE A 59 8.37 -22.15 -0.88
CA PHE A 59 7.21 -22.08 -1.79
C PHE A 59 6.49 -23.42 -2.00
N GLY A 60 6.91 -24.49 -1.36
CA GLY A 60 6.46 -25.85 -1.65
C GLY A 60 5.73 -26.60 -0.54
N ASN A 61 5.75 -26.13 0.68
CA ASN A 61 5.13 -26.82 1.81
C ASN A 61 4.02 -25.99 2.45
N GLU A 62 2.81 -26.49 2.22
CA GLU A 62 1.60 -26.31 3.01
C GLU A 62 1.35 -24.91 3.59
N LEU A 63 0.45 -24.22 2.95
CA LEU A 63 -0.42 -23.25 3.61
C LEU A 63 -1.08 -23.98 4.80
N ILE A 64 -0.45 -23.96 5.96
CA ILE A 64 -1.01 -24.52 7.19
C ILE A 64 -2.19 -23.64 7.59
N ALA A 65 -3.35 -24.11 7.20
CA ALA A 65 -4.63 -23.47 7.36
C ALA A 65 -5.16 -23.61 8.80
N ASN A 66 -4.68 -22.89 9.79
CA ASN A 66 -5.46 -22.87 11.03
C ASN A 66 -5.49 -21.53 11.79
N ASP A 67 -4.42 -20.80 11.94
CA ASP A 67 -4.48 -19.47 12.56
C ASP A 67 -4.15 -18.33 11.60
N GLU A 68 -3.49 -18.63 10.48
CA GLU A 68 -3.09 -17.66 9.46
C GLU A 68 -4.28 -17.06 8.71
N VAL A 69 -5.36 -17.81 8.51
CA VAL A 69 -6.58 -17.29 7.84
C VAL A 69 -7.22 -16.13 8.62
N LYS A 70 -7.04 -16.07 9.94
CA LYS A 70 -7.49 -14.93 10.75
C LYS A 70 -6.58 -13.72 10.57
N ALA A 71 -5.27 -13.93 10.45
CA ALA A 71 -4.31 -12.86 10.23
C ALA A 71 -4.58 -12.09 8.93
N TRP A 72 -4.88 -12.78 7.84
CA TRP A 72 -5.18 -12.15 6.55
C TRP A 72 -6.43 -11.26 6.52
N LYS A 73 -7.35 -11.42 7.49
CA LYS A 73 -8.54 -10.56 7.60
C LYS A 73 -8.26 -9.23 8.31
N THR A 74 -7.24 -9.18 9.14
CA THR A 74 -6.96 -8.07 10.04
C THR A 74 -5.61 -7.41 9.82
N ILE A 75 -4.68 -8.07 9.13
CA ILE A 75 -3.39 -7.51 8.73
C ILE A 75 -3.51 -6.97 7.30
N TRP A 76 -3.30 -5.68 7.16
CA TRP A 76 -3.53 -4.98 5.91
C TRP A 76 -2.23 -4.67 5.17
N SER A 77 -2.32 -4.63 3.86
CA SER A 77 -1.21 -4.39 2.94
C SER A 77 -1.43 -3.10 2.14
N ALA A 78 -0.34 -2.47 1.75
CA ALA A 78 -0.36 -1.39 0.78
C ALA A 78 0.97 -1.32 0.02
N GLY A 79 0.97 -0.67 -1.14
CA GLY A 79 2.21 -0.34 -1.87
C GLY A 79 2.77 1.01 -1.43
N GLN A 80 4.03 1.28 -1.82
CA GLN A 80 4.72 2.54 -1.49
C GLN A 80 4.05 3.81 -2.04
N GLY A 81 3.18 3.67 -3.06
CA GLY A 81 2.36 4.77 -3.56
C GLY A 81 1.34 5.33 -2.54
N ILE A 82 1.18 4.68 -1.39
CA ILE A 82 0.27 5.08 -0.31
C ILE A 82 0.47 6.54 0.13
N THR A 83 1.70 7.04 0.13
CA THR A 83 2.03 8.43 0.48
C THR A 83 1.24 9.49 -0.32
N LYS A 84 0.73 9.12 -1.49
CA LYS A 84 -0.06 10.02 -2.35
C LYS A 84 -1.58 9.92 -2.11
N ILE A 85 -2.00 9.10 -1.16
CA ILE A 85 -3.41 8.89 -0.85
C ILE A 85 -3.77 9.66 0.41
N GLY A 86 -4.23 10.89 0.26
CA GLY A 86 -4.58 11.78 1.38
C GLY A 86 -6.08 11.87 1.67
N ASP A 87 -6.92 11.18 0.90
CA ASP A 87 -8.38 11.22 1.07
C ASP A 87 -9.07 9.95 0.53
N SER A 88 -10.37 9.86 0.76
CA SER A 88 -11.24 8.84 0.19
C SER A 88 -12.39 9.51 -0.58
N PRO A 89 -12.15 10.02 -1.78
CA PRO A 89 -13.13 10.73 -2.57
C PRO A 89 -14.10 9.78 -3.26
N LYS A 90 -15.16 10.32 -3.86
CA LYS A 90 -15.97 9.59 -4.85
C LYS A 90 -15.10 9.22 -6.04
N THR A 91 -15.35 8.06 -6.65
CA THR A 91 -14.63 7.57 -7.82
C THR A 91 -14.62 8.59 -8.96
N SER A 92 -15.77 9.25 -9.23
CA SER A 92 -15.87 10.29 -10.27
C SER A 92 -14.92 11.47 -10.02
N ILE A 93 -14.76 11.89 -8.76
CA ILE A 93 -13.84 12.97 -8.37
C ILE A 93 -12.38 12.52 -8.52
N LEU A 94 -12.07 11.29 -8.11
CA LEU A 94 -10.73 10.72 -8.27
C LEU A 94 -10.34 10.68 -9.76
N ILE A 95 -11.21 10.18 -10.63
CA ILE A 95 -10.94 10.12 -12.08
C ILE A 95 -10.75 11.51 -12.68
N ALA A 96 -11.56 12.49 -12.28
CA ALA A 96 -11.40 13.88 -12.74
C ALA A 96 -10.03 14.46 -12.29
N ARG A 97 -9.62 14.18 -11.05
CA ARG A 97 -8.31 14.58 -10.51
C ARG A 97 -7.17 13.96 -11.31
N LEU A 98 -7.18 12.63 -11.50
CA LEU A 98 -6.15 11.93 -12.27
C LEU A 98 -6.02 12.45 -13.71
N ARG A 99 -7.13 12.72 -14.39
CA ARG A 99 -7.11 13.30 -15.74
C ARG A 99 -6.47 14.69 -15.77
N LYS A 100 -6.78 15.52 -14.77
CA LYS A 100 -6.18 16.85 -14.62
C LYS A 100 -4.68 16.77 -14.35
N GLU A 101 -4.26 15.92 -13.42
CA GLU A 101 -2.86 15.71 -13.07
C GLU A 101 -2.05 15.19 -14.26
N PHE A 102 -2.60 14.24 -15.00
CA PHE A 102 -1.99 13.70 -16.23
C PHE A 102 -1.78 14.80 -17.28
N LYS A 103 -2.78 15.66 -17.52
CA LYS A 103 -2.65 16.79 -18.43
C LYS A 103 -1.54 17.74 -18.01
N ILE A 104 -1.51 18.11 -16.71
CA ILE A 104 -0.46 18.99 -16.16
C ILE A 104 0.93 18.37 -16.32
N ALA A 105 1.07 17.05 -16.08
CA ALA A 105 2.33 16.35 -16.23
C ALA A 105 2.86 16.41 -17.67
N ILE A 106 2.00 16.17 -18.67
CA ILE A 106 2.37 16.28 -20.09
C ILE A 106 2.78 17.70 -20.44
N GLU A 107 2.00 18.71 -20.03
CA GLU A 107 2.30 20.12 -20.30
C GLU A 107 3.64 20.53 -19.67
N THR A 108 3.90 20.05 -18.45
CA THR A 108 5.17 20.31 -17.74
C THR A 108 6.34 19.66 -18.45
N GLN A 109 6.20 18.40 -18.86
CA GLN A 109 7.23 17.69 -19.62
C GLN A 109 7.54 18.39 -20.94
N SER A 110 6.54 18.80 -21.70
CA SER A 110 6.70 19.51 -22.97
C SER A 110 7.46 20.83 -22.77
N LYS A 111 7.19 21.57 -21.70
CA LYS A 111 7.92 22.82 -21.36
C LYS A 111 9.39 22.53 -21.03
N LEU A 112 9.67 21.46 -20.27
CA LEU A 112 11.04 21.07 -19.94
C LEU A 112 11.82 20.66 -21.19
N LEU A 113 11.23 19.87 -22.09
CA LEU A 113 11.85 19.49 -23.36
C LEU A 113 12.23 20.72 -24.19
N ALA A 114 11.30 21.66 -24.32
CA ALA A 114 11.56 22.91 -25.04
C ALA A 114 12.67 23.77 -24.39
N GLN A 115 12.70 23.80 -23.05
CA GLN A 115 13.73 24.57 -22.31
C GLN A 115 15.14 24.02 -22.49
N PHE A 116 15.29 22.72 -22.63
CA PHE A 116 16.60 22.07 -22.80
C PHE A 116 16.93 21.73 -24.25
N ASN A 117 16.12 22.16 -25.24
CA ASN A 117 16.29 21.83 -26.65
C ASN A 117 16.46 20.31 -26.91
N LEU A 118 15.73 19.52 -26.16
CA LEU A 118 15.70 18.07 -26.34
C LEU A 118 14.56 17.74 -27.29
N ASP A 119 14.90 17.30 -28.52
CA ASP A 119 13.97 16.84 -29.55
C ASP A 119 13.44 15.42 -29.26
#